data_b72f2bed94d37986f56f561e86a2e892
#
_entry.id   b72f2bed94d37986f56f561e86a2e892
#
_cell.length_a   1.000
_cell.length_b   1.000
_cell.length_c   1.000
_cell.angle_alpha   90.00
_cell.angle_beta   90.00
_cell.angle_gamma   90.00
#
_symmetry.space_group_name_H-M   'P 1'
#
loop_
_entity.id
_entity.type
_entity.pdbx_description
1 polymer ?
#
loop_
_entity_poly.entity_id
_entity_poly.type
_entity_poly.pdbx_seq_one_letter_code
_entity_poly.pdbx_strand_id
1 'polypeptide(L)'
;MNIHFIVAPSTHLRPLMAELHKRHHITTLPEEMTATIGYVVVDPHLSHTHPDLLQAQHLGLNILSPTSFLYEYFKHKTRVVITGNKGRKEVLARVLHTMDFCNQPVSYYFESPIEGKQVHFADTEFVLIEGNEEGAMLHPTVALISDMIEENKDIYKQFIEGITKGGILIYNEEDLLLNELVGNNESPIRKMEYGTPAFETHNGETYLITPEGELPLGETSAEQLGYIEAAKWVCQNMGIDEADF
;
A
#
# COMPACT_ATOMS: atom_id res chain seq x y z
N MET A 1 -4.11 0.94 -23.41
CA MET A 1 -5.27 0.09 -23.03
C MET A 1 -6.54 0.92 -23.07
N ASN A 2 -7.69 0.29 -23.29
CA ASN A 2 -9.01 0.90 -23.12
C ASN A 2 -9.57 0.41 -21.79
N ILE A 3 -9.86 1.33 -20.88
CA ILE A 3 -10.34 1.04 -19.53
C ILE A 3 -11.67 1.77 -19.32
N HIS A 4 -12.69 1.05 -18.94
CA HIS A 4 -13.99 1.62 -18.62
C HIS A 4 -14.22 1.64 -17.11
N PHE A 5 -14.68 2.76 -16.58
CA PHE A 5 -14.99 2.90 -15.17
C PHE A 5 -16.49 3.01 -14.96
N ILE A 6 -17.05 2.14 -14.12
CA ILE A 6 -18.43 2.23 -13.63
C ILE A 6 -18.35 2.78 -12.21
N VAL A 7 -18.71 4.05 -12.04
CA VAL A 7 -18.46 4.80 -10.80
C VAL A 7 -19.70 5.54 -10.30
N ALA A 8 -19.81 5.66 -8.99
CA ALA A 8 -20.78 6.54 -8.36
C ALA A 8 -20.39 8.04 -8.58
N PRO A 9 -21.36 8.98 -8.54
CA PRO A 9 -21.07 10.41 -8.69
C PRO A 9 -20.05 10.96 -7.69
N SER A 10 -20.01 10.39 -6.48
CA SER A 10 -19.12 10.76 -5.38
C SER A 10 -17.90 9.83 -5.25
N THR A 11 -17.50 9.16 -6.33
CA THR A 11 -16.43 8.17 -6.29
C THR A 11 -15.07 8.75 -5.84
N HIS A 12 -14.35 7.98 -5.05
CA HIS A 12 -12.97 8.24 -4.67
C HIS A 12 -11.95 7.86 -5.76
N LEU A 13 -12.40 7.22 -6.86
CA LEU A 13 -11.53 6.73 -7.94
C LEU A 13 -11.10 7.82 -8.94
N ARG A 14 -11.60 9.06 -8.81
CA ARG A 14 -11.25 10.17 -9.73
C ARG A 14 -9.75 10.40 -9.88
N PRO A 15 -8.92 10.39 -8.82
CA PRO A 15 -7.48 10.55 -8.95
C PRO A 15 -6.83 9.41 -9.76
N LEU A 16 -7.28 8.17 -9.55
CA LEU A 16 -6.84 7.01 -10.33
C LEU A 16 -7.18 7.16 -11.82
N MET A 17 -8.42 7.55 -12.13
CA MET A 17 -8.86 7.78 -13.49
C MET A 17 -8.06 8.88 -14.16
N ALA A 18 -7.80 10.00 -13.47
CA ALA A 18 -7.01 11.11 -13.97
C ALA A 18 -5.55 10.71 -14.25
N GLU A 19 -4.94 9.91 -13.39
CA GLU A 19 -3.58 9.42 -13.58
C GLU A 19 -3.49 8.45 -14.79
N LEU A 20 -4.41 7.52 -14.88
CA LEU A 20 -4.49 6.56 -15.99
C LEU A 20 -4.78 7.25 -17.33
N HIS A 21 -5.58 8.32 -17.34
CA HIS A 21 -5.91 9.08 -18.56
C HIS A 21 -4.67 9.69 -19.24
N LYS A 22 -3.59 9.91 -18.51
CA LYS A 22 -2.33 10.41 -19.08
C LYS A 22 -1.71 9.43 -20.09
N ARG A 23 -2.04 8.13 -20.02
CA ARG A 23 -1.40 7.06 -20.80
C ARG A 23 -2.37 6.10 -21.47
N HIS A 24 -3.65 6.14 -21.11
CA HIS A 24 -4.67 5.19 -21.53
C HIS A 24 -5.95 5.90 -21.95
N HIS A 25 -6.76 5.22 -22.74
CA HIS A 25 -8.09 5.69 -23.09
C HIS A 25 -9.06 5.27 -21.97
N ILE A 26 -9.63 6.27 -21.27
CA ILE A 26 -10.55 6.08 -20.16
C ILE A 26 -11.95 6.50 -20.59
N THR A 27 -12.92 5.65 -20.36
CA THR A 27 -14.35 5.91 -20.63
C THR A 27 -15.20 5.69 -19.39
N THR A 28 -16.36 6.37 -19.33
CA THR A 28 -17.31 6.28 -18.22
C THR A 28 -18.77 6.27 -18.67
N LEU A 29 -19.03 6.55 -19.95
CA LEU A 29 -20.39 6.60 -20.47
C LEU A 29 -20.83 5.20 -20.94
N PRO A 30 -22.04 4.74 -20.60
CA PRO A 30 -22.50 3.39 -20.96
C PRO A 30 -22.44 3.08 -22.46
N GLU A 31 -22.69 4.06 -23.31
CA GLU A 31 -22.62 3.95 -24.77
C GLU A 31 -21.20 3.72 -25.32
N GLU A 32 -20.17 4.05 -24.54
CA GLU A 32 -18.77 3.83 -24.90
C GLU A 32 -18.30 2.41 -24.55
N MET A 33 -19.13 1.64 -23.81
CA MET A 33 -18.80 0.30 -23.40
C MET A 33 -18.97 -0.69 -24.55
N THR A 34 -17.84 -1.09 -25.10
CA THR A 34 -17.78 -1.97 -26.28
C THR A 34 -16.88 -3.18 -26.01
N ALA A 35 -16.93 -4.18 -26.87
CA ALA A 35 -16.07 -5.38 -26.78
C ALA A 35 -14.56 -5.08 -26.88
N THR A 36 -14.17 -3.86 -27.22
CA THR A 36 -12.75 -3.43 -27.27
C THR A 36 -12.20 -2.94 -25.93
N ILE A 37 -13.04 -2.87 -24.90
CA ILE A 37 -12.63 -2.55 -23.52
C ILE A 37 -11.78 -3.70 -22.98
N GLY A 38 -10.58 -3.38 -22.50
CA GLY A 38 -9.67 -4.37 -21.90
C GLY A 38 -10.06 -4.68 -20.46
N TYR A 39 -10.42 -3.66 -19.69
CA TYR A 39 -10.82 -3.79 -18.29
C TYR A 39 -12.01 -2.89 -17.98
N VAL A 40 -12.92 -3.40 -17.15
CA VAL A 40 -13.99 -2.61 -16.52
C VAL A 40 -13.68 -2.54 -15.04
N VAL A 41 -13.45 -1.34 -14.51
CA VAL A 41 -13.18 -1.10 -13.10
C VAL A 41 -14.46 -0.59 -12.44
N VAL A 42 -14.94 -1.30 -11.43
CA VAL A 42 -16.23 -1.02 -10.79
C VAL A 42 -16.01 -0.47 -9.39
N ASP A 43 -16.62 0.67 -9.10
CA ASP A 43 -16.66 1.23 -7.75
C ASP A 43 -17.34 0.23 -6.80
N PRO A 44 -16.69 -0.21 -5.70
CA PRO A 44 -17.21 -1.22 -4.79
C PRO A 44 -18.53 -0.80 -4.09
N HIS A 45 -18.85 0.49 -4.07
CA HIS A 45 -20.08 1.01 -3.47
C HIS A 45 -21.30 0.95 -4.40
N LEU A 46 -21.13 0.49 -5.64
CA LEU A 46 -22.24 0.34 -6.57
C LEU A 46 -23.04 -0.93 -6.30
N SER A 47 -24.35 -0.84 -6.56
CA SER A 47 -25.23 -2.01 -6.48
C SER A 47 -24.82 -3.07 -7.52
N HIS A 48 -24.85 -4.33 -7.13
CA HIS A 48 -24.66 -5.47 -8.06
C HIS A 48 -25.69 -5.51 -9.19
N THR A 49 -26.81 -4.78 -9.07
CA THR A 49 -27.85 -4.63 -10.08
C THR A 49 -27.72 -3.36 -10.91
N HIS A 50 -26.58 -2.66 -10.83
CA HIS A 50 -26.36 -1.45 -11.62
C HIS A 50 -26.44 -1.77 -13.12
N PRO A 51 -27.21 -0.99 -13.92
CA PRO A 51 -27.43 -1.30 -15.34
C PRO A 51 -26.14 -1.47 -16.14
N ASP A 52 -25.16 -0.61 -15.93
CA ASP A 52 -23.88 -0.66 -16.65
C ASP A 52 -23.06 -1.89 -16.27
N LEU A 53 -23.15 -2.34 -14.99
CA LEU A 53 -22.52 -3.59 -14.55
C LEU A 53 -23.15 -4.80 -15.24
N LEU A 54 -24.48 -4.84 -15.35
CA LEU A 54 -25.20 -5.89 -16.06
C LEU A 54 -24.86 -5.87 -17.56
N GLN A 55 -24.71 -4.70 -18.16
CA GLN A 55 -24.26 -4.57 -19.55
C GLN A 55 -22.85 -5.10 -19.73
N ALA A 56 -21.90 -4.76 -18.84
CA ALA A 56 -20.53 -5.27 -18.88
C ALA A 56 -20.49 -6.81 -18.79
N GLN A 57 -21.30 -7.38 -17.89
CA GLN A 57 -21.47 -8.84 -17.76
C GLN A 57 -22.02 -9.48 -19.05
N HIS A 58 -23.06 -8.88 -19.63
CA HIS A 58 -23.66 -9.37 -20.88
C HIS A 58 -22.67 -9.33 -22.05
N LEU A 59 -21.80 -8.33 -22.09
CA LEU A 59 -20.73 -8.20 -23.09
C LEU A 59 -19.53 -9.14 -22.82
N GLY A 60 -19.51 -9.85 -21.69
CA GLY A 60 -18.41 -10.72 -21.29
C GLY A 60 -17.09 -9.99 -21.01
N LEU A 61 -17.17 -8.74 -20.56
CA LEU A 61 -15.99 -7.91 -20.27
C LEU A 61 -15.29 -8.34 -18.99
N ASN A 62 -13.99 -8.07 -18.88
CA ASN A 62 -13.20 -8.35 -17.69
C ASN A 62 -13.48 -7.29 -16.61
N ILE A 63 -14.29 -7.66 -15.63
CA ILE A 63 -14.77 -6.78 -14.56
C ILE A 63 -13.91 -6.99 -13.31
N LEU A 64 -13.33 -5.90 -12.80
CA LEU A 64 -12.40 -5.92 -11.66
C LEU A 64 -12.81 -4.89 -10.60
N SER A 65 -12.50 -5.19 -9.33
CA SER A 65 -12.44 -4.17 -8.29
C SER A 65 -11.23 -3.26 -8.53
N PRO A 66 -11.18 -2.06 -7.93
CA PRO A 66 -10.01 -1.18 -8.03
C PRO A 66 -8.72 -1.88 -7.58
N THR A 67 -8.78 -2.64 -6.50
CA THR A 67 -7.64 -3.39 -5.96
C THR A 67 -7.17 -4.48 -6.93
N SER A 68 -8.09 -5.27 -7.48
CA SER A 68 -7.77 -6.29 -8.49
C SER A 68 -7.22 -5.68 -9.77
N PHE A 69 -7.73 -4.51 -10.17
CA PHE A 69 -7.20 -3.77 -11.31
C PHE A 69 -5.76 -3.28 -11.05
N LEU A 70 -5.47 -2.74 -9.86
CA LEU A 70 -4.12 -2.31 -9.48
C LEU A 70 -3.14 -3.49 -9.53
N TYR A 71 -3.55 -4.68 -9.05
CA TYR A 71 -2.74 -5.88 -9.19
C TYR A 71 -2.43 -6.19 -10.66
N GLU A 72 -3.45 -6.28 -11.53
CA GLU A 72 -3.26 -6.56 -12.96
C GLU A 72 -2.37 -5.51 -13.63
N TYR A 73 -2.53 -4.24 -13.26
CA TYR A 73 -1.75 -3.14 -13.80
C TYR A 73 -0.27 -3.20 -13.40
N PHE A 74 0.00 -3.61 -12.16
CA PHE A 74 1.35 -3.64 -11.57
C PHE A 74 1.91 -5.06 -11.34
N LYS A 75 1.31 -6.10 -11.89
CA LYS A 75 1.75 -7.49 -11.65
C LYS A 75 3.20 -7.80 -12.00
N HIS A 76 3.81 -7.00 -12.86
CA HIS A 76 5.22 -7.14 -13.26
C HIS A 76 6.17 -6.22 -12.47
N LYS A 77 5.65 -5.48 -11.48
CA LYS A 77 6.43 -4.59 -10.61
C LYS A 77 6.54 -5.17 -9.21
N THR A 78 7.51 -4.68 -8.45
CA THR A 78 7.60 -4.95 -7.02
C THR A 78 6.53 -4.15 -6.28
N ARG A 79 5.51 -4.84 -5.78
CA ARG A 79 4.39 -4.24 -5.06
C ARG A 79 4.73 -4.18 -3.57
N VAL A 80 4.91 -2.95 -3.08
CA VAL A 80 5.14 -2.61 -1.69
C VAL A 80 3.82 -2.17 -1.10
N VAL A 81 3.23 -2.96 -0.21
CA VAL A 81 1.91 -2.71 0.37
C VAL A 81 2.03 -2.50 1.86
N ILE A 82 1.62 -1.33 2.33
CA ILE A 82 1.65 -0.96 3.75
C ILE A 82 0.22 -0.89 4.27
N THR A 83 -0.07 -1.68 5.30
CA THR A 83 -1.38 -1.75 5.96
C THR A 83 -1.24 -1.66 7.47
N GLY A 84 -2.35 -1.58 8.17
CA GLY A 84 -2.44 -1.45 9.62
C GLY A 84 -3.60 -0.55 10.02
N ASN A 85 -3.97 -0.58 11.29
CA ASN A 85 -5.04 0.24 11.83
C ASN A 85 -4.52 1.67 12.14
N LYS A 86 -3.31 1.77 12.71
CA LYS A 86 -2.62 3.02 13.01
C LYS A 86 -1.27 3.07 12.31
N GLY A 87 -0.69 4.27 12.19
CA GLY A 87 0.69 4.45 11.72
C GLY A 87 0.94 4.21 10.23
N ARG A 88 0.07 3.51 9.51
CA ARG A 88 0.30 3.20 8.10
C ARG A 88 0.53 4.45 7.24
N LYS A 89 -0.19 5.55 7.50
CA LYS A 89 -0.03 6.81 6.74
C LYS A 89 1.27 7.51 7.08
N GLU A 90 1.67 7.47 8.34
CA GLU A 90 2.94 7.98 8.81
C GLU A 90 4.11 7.24 8.18
N VAL A 91 4.04 5.90 8.13
CA VAL A 91 5.04 5.07 7.45
C VAL A 91 5.07 5.38 5.95
N LEU A 92 3.91 5.44 5.28
CA LEU A 92 3.81 5.79 3.85
C LEU A 92 4.41 7.17 3.55
N ALA A 93 4.11 8.17 4.37
CA ALA A 93 4.67 9.52 4.23
C ALA A 93 6.19 9.51 4.33
N ARG A 94 6.75 8.80 5.33
CA ARG A 94 8.20 8.70 5.53
C ARG A 94 8.89 7.97 4.38
N VAL A 95 8.33 6.85 3.92
CA VAL A 95 8.85 6.12 2.75
C VAL A 95 8.88 7.04 1.53
N LEU A 96 7.80 7.78 1.25
CA LEU A 96 7.78 8.72 0.12
C LEU A 96 8.80 9.85 0.28
N HIS A 97 8.95 10.39 1.50
CA HIS A 97 9.93 11.44 1.77
C HIS A 97 11.35 10.93 1.53
N THR A 98 11.68 9.75 2.02
CA THR A 98 13.00 9.13 1.82
C THR A 98 13.26 8.86 0.33
N MET A 99 12.31 8.28 -0.40
CA MET A 99 12.45 8.03 -1.84
C MET A 99 12.68 9.33 -2.61
N ASP A 100 11.94 10.41 -2.28
CA ASP A 100 12.13 11.73 -2.90
C ASP A 100 13.52 12.31 -2.53
N PHE A 101 13.93 12.23 -1.27
CA PHE A 101 15.23 12.73 -0.80
C PHE A 101 16.39 12.02 -1.50
N CYS A 102 16.30 10.70 -1.67
CA CYS A 102 17.30 9.89 -2.37
C CYS A 102 17.17 9.98 -3.91
N ASN A 103 16.27 10.80 -4.44
CA ASN A 103 15.97 10.91 -5.89
C ASN A 103 15.62 9.56 -6.54
N GLN A 104 14.98 8.66 -5.80
CA GLN A 104 14.52 7.36 -6.28
C GLN A 104 13.04 7.46 -6.69
N PRO A 105 12.72 7.41 -7.98
CA PRO A 105 11.33 7.52 -8.42
C PRO A 105 10.53 6.28 -8.00
N VAL A 106 9.30 6.50 -7.51
CA VAL A 106 8.37 5.45 -7.10
C VAL A 106 6.96 5.75 -7.61
N SER A 107 6.26 4.72 -8.10
CA SER A 107 4.82 4.81 -8.35
C SER A 107 4.07 4.66 -7.03
N TYR A 108 2.94 5.35 -6.86
CA TYR A 108 2.14 5.18 -5.65
C TYR A 108 0.63 5.30 -5.90
N TYR A 109 -0.12 4.61 -5.04
CA TYR A 109 -1.58 4.70 -4.95
C TYR A 109 -2.02 4.68 -3.49
N PHE A 110 -2.73 5.73 -3.07
CA PHE A 110 -3.32 5.86 -1.74
C PHE A 110 -4.83 6.11 -1.85
N GLU A 111 -5.60 5.56 -0.92
CA GLU A 111 -7.05 5.74 -0.88
C GLU A 111 -7.43 7.20 -0.58
N SER A 112 -6.63 7.87 0.22
CA SER A 112 -6.78 9.28 0.54
C SER A 112 -5.43 10.01 0.45
N PRO A 113 -5.40 11.31 0.19
CA PRO A 113 -4.14 12.04 0.08
C PRO A 113 -3.27 11.93 1.33
N ILE A 114 -1.99 11.69 1.13
CA ILE A 114 -0.92 11.74 2.13
C ILE A 114 0.00 12.89 1.72
N GLU A 115 0.07 13.94 2.53
CA GLU A 115 0.83 15.18 2.23
C GLU A 115 0.54 15.75 0.82
N GLY A 116 -0.72 15.70 0.41
CA GLY A 116 -1.17 16.15 -0.90
C GLY A 116 -0.89 15.20 -2.08
N LYS A 117 -0.20 14.09 -1.85
CA LYS A 117 0.07 13.04 -2.83
C LYS A 117 -0.97 11.94 -2.71
N GLN A 118 -1.54 11.46 -3.82
CA GLN A 118 -2.54 10.38 -3.78
C GLN A 118 -2.28 9.30 -4.83
N VAL A 119 -2.11 9.66 -6.09
CA VAL A 119 -1.86 8.71 -7.18
C VAL A 119 -0.79 9.27 -8.12
N HIS A 120 0.22 8.48 -8.39
CA HIS A 120 1.24 8.77 -9.38
C HIS A 120 1.79 7.47 -9.96
N PHE A 121 1.79 7.34 -11.28
CA PHE A 121 2.33 6.19 -11.98
C PHE A 121 3.50 6.61 -12.86
N ALA A 122 4.65 6.05 -12.57
CA ALA A 122 5.89 6.29 -13.31
C ALA A 122 6.42 4.95 -13.86
N ASP A 123 7.40 5.05 -14.76
CA ASP A 123 8.11 3.85 -15.22
C ASP A 123 9.22 3.51 -14.22
N THR A 124 8.85 2.82 -13.16
CA THR A 124 9.69 2.49 -12.00
C THR A 124 9.53 1.02 -11.66
N GLU A 125 10.50 0.45 -10.95
CA GLU A 125 10.44 -0.93 -10.46
C GLU A 125 9.38 -1.09 -9.36
N PHE A 126 9.32 -0.11 -8.44
CA PHE A 126 8.50 -0.19 -7.25
C PHE A 126 7.16 0.55 -7.42
N VAL A 127 6.12 -0.02 -6.81
CA VAL A 127 4.86 0.67 -6.57
C VAL A 127 4.49 0.57 -5.09
N LEU A 128 4.29 1.72 -4.45
CA LEU A 128 3.88 1.85 -3.05
C LEU A 128 2.36 1.98 -2.97
N ILE A 129 1.70 1.07 -2.28
CA ILE A 129 0.24 1.01 -2.22
C ILE A 129 -0.21 1.04 -0.76
N GLU A 130 -1.18 1.90 -0.45
CA GLU A 130 -1.91 1.84 0.82
C GLU A 130 -2.82 0.60 0.81
N GLY A 131 -2.57 -0.33 1.75
CA GLY A 131 -3.36 -1.55 1.89
C GLY A 131 -4.71 -1.29 2.57
N ASN A 132 -5.74 -1.94 2.07
CA ASN A 132 -7.10 -1.97 2.61
C ASN A 132 -7.55 -3.41 2.90
N GLU A 133 -8.85 -3.60 3.15
CA GLU A 133 -9.43 -4.92 3.41
C GLU A 133 -9.23 -5.93 2.26
N GLU A 134 -9.12 -5.46 1.01
CA GLU A 134 -8.81 -6.28 -0.17
C GLU A 134 -7.30 -6.41 -0.44
N GLY A 135 -6.43 -5.93 0.46
CA GLY A 135 -4.98 -5.87 0.27
C GLY A 135 -4.33 -7.19 -0.13
N ALA A 136 -4.90 -8.33 0.28
CA ALA A 136 -4.47 -9.67 -0.13
C ALA A 136 -4.48 -9.85 -1.67
N MET A 137 -5.43 -9.23 -2.38
CA MET A 137 -5.55 -9.31 -3.84
C MET A 137 -4.43 -8.57 -4.58
N LEU A 138 -3.66 -7.74 -3.89
CA LEU A 138 -2.49 -7.06 -4.46
C LEU A 138 -1.30 -8.01 -4.61
N HIS A 139 -1.33 -9.18 -3.97
CA HIS A 139 -0.21 -10.13 -3.90
C HIS A 139 1.11 -9.41 -3.62
N PRO A 140 1.29 -8.79 -2.43
CA PRO A 140 2.47 -8.00 -2.11
C PRO A 140 3.77 -8.78 -2.34
N THR A 141 4.80 -8.10 -2.84
CA THR A 141 6.17 -8.63 -2.87
C THR A 141 6.90 -8.22 -1.59
N VAL A 142 6.65 -6.99 -1.14
CA VAL A 142 7.04 -6.47 0.17
C VAL A 142 5.78 -5.99 0.86
N ALA A 143 5.50 -6.49 2.04
CA ALA A 143 4.35 -6.14 2.86
C ALA A 143 4.80 -5.55 4.19
N LEU A 144 4.08 -4.55 4.70
CA LEU A 144 4.23 -4.08 6.07
C LEU A 144 2.86 -4.05 6.75
N ILE A 145 2.82 -4.54 7.99
CA ILE A 145 1.68 -4.41 8.90
C ILE A 145 2.16 -3.64 10.14
N SER A 146 1.64 -2.42 10.34
CA SER A 146 2.06 -1.58 11.47
C SER A 146 1.47 -2.02 12.80
N ASP A 147 0.23 -2.46 12.80
CA ASP A 147 -0.52 -2.94 13.95
C ASP A 147 -1.80 -3.66 13.50
N MET A 148 -2.47 -4.35 14.41
CA MET A 148 -3.78 -4.93 14.14
C MET A 148 -4.72 -4.80 15.34
N ILE A 149 -6.02 -4.95 15.07
CA ILE A 149 -7.07 -5.13 16.08
C ILE A 149 -7.72 -6.49 15.89
N GLU A 150 -8.22 -7.08 16.96
CA GLU A 150 -8.77 -8.45 16.95
C GLU A 150 -9.89 -8.62 15.93
N GLU A 151 -10.74 -7.60 15.76
CA GLU A 151 -11.86 -7.61 14.82
C GLU A 151 -11.42 -7.82 13.37
N ASN A 152 -10.20 -7.46 13.03
CA ASN A 152 -9.64 -7.53 11.68
C ASN A 152 -8.66 -8.71 11.48
N LYS A 153 -8.54 -9.61 12.45
CA LYS A 153 -7.59 -10.73 12.44
C LYS A 153 -7.66 -11.58 11.16
N ASP A 154 -8.86 -11.90 10.69
CA ASP A 154 -9.04 -12.70 9.48
C ASP A 154 -8.60 -11.96 8.22
N ILE A 155 -8.77 -10.64 8.17
CA ILE A 155 -8.31 -9.78 7.06
C ILE A 155 -6.78 -9.81 7.00
N TYR A 156 -6.10 -9.60 8.14
CA TYR A 156 -4.64 -9.64 8.19
C TYR A 156 -4.09 -11.04 7.93
N LYS A 157 -4.77 -12.10 8.36
CA LYS A 157 -4.41 -13.47 8.01
C LYS A 157 -4.44 -13.67 6.49
N GLN A 158 -5.52 -13.28 5.83
CA GLN A 158 -5.63 -13.36 4.37
C GLN A 158 -4.59 -12.49 3.68
N PHE A 159 -4.28 -11.31 4.21
CA PHE A 159 -3.25 -10.43 3.69
C PHE A 159 -1.87 -11.10 3.72
N ILE A 160 -1.49 -11.73 4.83
CA ILE A 160 -0.22 -12.45 4.98
C ILE A 160 -0.17 -13.64 4.00
N GLU A 161 -1.25 -14.40 3.89
CA GLU A 161 -1.37 -15.54 2.96
C GLU A 161 -1.33 -15.09 1.49
N GLY A 162 -1.76 -13.85 1.20
CA GLY A 162 -1.72 -13.23 -0.12
C GLY A 162 -0.33 -12.76 -0.56
N ILE A 163 0.66 -12.67 0.34
CA ILE A 163 2.02 -12.26 0.00
C ILE A 163 2.63 -13.25 -0.99
N THR A 164 3.26 -12.72 -2.03
CA THR A 164 3.92 -13.53 -3.06
C THR A 164 4.92 -14.51 -2.45
N LYS A 165 4.95 -15.76 -2.92
CA LYS A 165 5.92 -16.76 -2.46
C LYS A 165 7.35 -16.22 -2.56
N GLY A 166 8.10 -16.28 -1.44
CA GLY A 166 9.44 -15.70 -1.32
C GLY A 166 9.44 -14.20 -1.06
N GLY A 167 8.26 -13.57 -0.95
CA GLY A 167 8.12 -12.17 -0.56
C GLY A 167 8.49 -11.91 0.89
N ILE A 168 8.33 -10.67 1.32
CA ILE A 168 8.77 -10.18 2.61
C ILE A 168 7.56 -9.62 3.37
N LEU A 169 7.43 -10.01 4.63
CA LEU A 169 6.54 -9.38 5.60
C LEU A 169 7.37 -8.66 6.65
N ILE A 170 7.18 -7.35 6.75
CA ILE A 170 7.70 -6.50 7.82
C ILE A 170 6.55 -6.28 8.81
N TYR A 171 6.76 -6.50 10.10
CA TYR A 171 5.70 -6.41 11.09
C TYR A 171 6.19 -5.90 12.43
N ASN A 172 5.31 -5.23 13.17
CA ASN A 172 5.59 -4.73 14.51
C ASN A 172 5.56 -5.88 15.53
N GLU A 173 6.70 -6.23 16.11
CA GLU A 173 6.82 -7.29 17.12
C GLU A 173 6.21 -6.91 18.48
N GLU A 174 6.07 -5.60 18.74
CA GLU A 174 5.49 -5.09 19.99
C GLU A 174 3.95 -5.21 20.00
N ASP A 175 3.30 -5.40 18.85
CA ASP A 175 1.89 -5.75 18.75
C ASP A 175 1.72 -7.25 19.00
N LEU A 176 1.28 -7.61 20.20
CA LEU A 176 1.16 -9.00 20.64
C LEU A 176 0.21 -9.84 19.78
N LEU A 177 -0.89 -9.25 19.30
CA LEU A 177 -1.86 -9.94 18.43
C LEU A 177 -1.25 -10.24 17.07
N LEU A 178 -0.57 -9.26 16.50
CA LEU A 178 0.11 -9.38 15.21
C LEU A 178 1.27 -10.39 15.31
N ASN A 179 2.07 -10.31 16.37
CA ASN A 179 3.20 -11.21 16.59
C ASN A 179 2.72 -12.67 16.71
N GLU A 180 1.63 -12.93 17.45
CA GLU A 180 1.00 -14.26 17.51
C GLU A 180 0.51 -14.73 16.13
N LEU A 181 -0.19 -13.86 15.39
CA LEU A 181 -0.70 -14.19 14.05
C LEU A 181 0.42 -14.55 13.08
N VAL A 182 1.48 -13.75 13.08
CA VAL A 182 2.66 -13.97 12.23
C VAL A 182 3.42 -15.23 12.64
N GLY A 183 3.56 -15.46 13.96
CA GLY A 183 4.21 -16.67 14.50
C GLY A 183 3.52 -17.97 14.06
N ASN A 184 2.19 -17.97 14.01
CA ASN A 184 1.38 -19.11 13.60
C ASN A 184 1.19 -19.27 12.07
N ASN A 185 1.70 -18.34 11.27
CA ASN A 185 1.57 -18.40 9.81
C ASN A 185 2.72 -19.22 9.20
N GLU A 186 2.39 -20.17 8.33
CA GLU A 186 3.34 -21.08 7.65
C GLU A 186 3.62 -20.68 6.18
N SER A 187 3.17 -19.51 5.73
CA SER A 187 3.43 -19.04 4.36
C SER A 187 4.94 -19.00 4.07
N PRO A 188 5.37 -19.37 2.87
CA PRO A 188 6.78 -19.42 2.49
C PRO A 188 7.31 -18.02 2.15
N ILE A 189 7.33 -17.13 3.14
CA ILE A 189 7.74 -15.72 3.07
C ILE A 189 8.85 -15.45 4.09
N ARG A 190 9.61 -14.38 3.89
CA ARG A 190 10.55 -13.90 4.91
C ARG A 190 9.81 -12.98 5.87
N LYS A 191 9.93 -13.26 7.17
CA LYS A 191 9.35 -12.46 8.25
C LYS A 191 10.45 -11.60 8.84
N MET A 192 10.24 -10.29 8.88
CA MET A 192 11.18 -9.28 9.39
C MET A 192 10.43 -8.49 10.47
N GLU A 193 10.85 -8.65 11.69
CA GLU A 193 10.29 -7.93 12.83
C GLU A 193 10.94 -6.55 12.98
N TYR A 194 10.18 -5.59 13.43
CA TYR A 194 10.67 -4.30 13.90
C TYR A 194 9.96 -3.92 15.20
N GLY A 195 10.63 -3.14 16.02
CA GLY A 195 10.10 -2.57 17.25
C GLY A 195 10.56 -1.12 17.42
N THR A 196 10.27 -0.55 18.57
CA THR A 196 10.75 0.78 18.92
C THR A 196 12.28 0.74 19.13
N PRO A 197 13.09 1.49 18.37
CA PRO A 197 14.53 1.50 18.57
C PRO A 197 14.90 2.14 19.91
N ALA A 198 16.11 1.84 20.41
CA ALA A 198 16.59 2.41 21.66
C ALA A 198 16.69 3.94 21.58
N PHE A 199 16.15 4.62 22.59
CA PHE A 199 16.16 6.08 22.64
C PHE A 199 16.26 6.60 24.08
N GLU A 200 16.69 7.87 24.22
CA GLU A 200 16.64 8.61 25.47
C GLU A 200 15.93 9.95 25.25
N THR A 201 15.34 10.49 26.31
CA THR A 201 14.69 11.81 26.26
C THR A 201 15.31 12.73 27.29
N HIS A 202 15.85 13.86 26.84
CA HIS A 202 16.46 14.87 27.66
C HIS A 202 15.84 16.26 27.37
N ASN A 203 15.32 16.93 28.40
CA ASN A 203 14.72 18.26 28.27
C ASN A 203 13.58 18.38 27.24
N GLY A 204 12.85 17.28 26.97
CA GLY A 204 11.76 17.24 25.98
C GLY A 204 12.24 16.92 24.56
N GLU A 205 13.53 16.76 24.34
CA GLU A 205 14.09 16.29 23.07
C GLU A 205 14.39 14.79 23.14
N THR A 206 14.11 14.07 22.06
CA THR A 206 14.33 12.64 21.91
C THR A 206 15.60 12.40 21.11
N TYR A 207 16.43 11.50 21.59
CA TYR A 207 17.68 11.08 20.95
C TYR A 207 17.63 9.60 20.64
N LEU A 208 17.78 9.27 19.38
CA LEU A 208 17.96 7.88 18.94
C LEU A 208 19.37 7.42 19.32
N ILE A 209 19.48 6.27 19.97
CA ILE A 209 20.75 5.67 20.33
C ILE A 209 21.24 4.82 19.15
N THR A 210 22.33 5.23 18.53
CA THR A 210 22.98 4.52 17.43
C THR A 210 24.39 4.04 17.82
N PRO A 211 25.01 3.10 17.10
CA PRO A 211 26.39 2.70 17.34
C PRO A 211 27.41 3.88 17.23
N GLU A 212 27.07 4.90 16.43
CA GLU A 212 27.88 6.10 16.20
C GLU A 212 27.65 7.19 17.26
N GLY A 213 26.61 7.04 18.10
CA GLY A 213 26.25 7.97 19.14
C GLY A 213 24.77 8.35 19.15
N GLU A 214 24.43 9.45 19.81
CA GLU A 214 23.08 9.94 19.94
C GLU A 214 22.70 10.83 18.74
N LEU A 215 21.57 10.52 18.09
CA LEU A 215 21.02 11.31 16.99
C LEU A 215 19.79 12.08 17.49
N PRO A 216 19.81 13.43 17.50
CA PRO A 216 18.66 14.22 17.94
C PRO A 216 17.53 14.17 16.92
N LEU A 217 16.31 13.87 17.39
CA LEU A 217 15.09 13.78 16.58
C LEU A 217 14.01 14.79 16.97
N GLY A 218 14.35 15.75 17.87
CA GLY A 218 13.39 16.72 18.40
C GLY A 218 12.33 16.07 19.30
N GLU A 219 11.13 16.63 19.34
CA GLU A 219 10.00 16.07 20.10
C GLU A 219 9.39 14.89 19.34
N THR A 220 9.87 13.68 19.60
CA THR A 220 9.43 12.45 18.94
C THR A 220 8.98 11.42 19.97
N SER A 221 7.79 10.84 19.82
CA SER A 221 7.28 9.79 20.70
C SER A 221 7.86 8.41 20.36
N ALA A 222 7.81 7.46 21.32
CA ALA A 222 8.18 6.06 21.08
C ALA A 222 7.40 5.46 19.89
N GLU A 223 6.11 5.73 19.77
CA GLU A 223 5.27 5.27 18.66
C GLU A 223 5.78 5.81 17.31
N GLN A 224 6.16 7.09 17.25
CA GLN A 224 6.74 7.70 16.04
C GLN A 224 8.12 7.10 15.70
N LEU A 225 8.92 6.74 16.70
CA LEU A 225 10.18 6.02 16.48
C LEU A 225 9.95 4.65 15.85
N GLY A 226 8.92 3.92 16.31
CA GLY A 226 8.51 2.66 15.66
C GLY A 226 8.13 2.86 14.20
N TYR A 227 7.42 3.95 13.84
CA TYR A 227 7.09 4.24 12.44
C TYR A 227 8.31 4.64 11.60
N ILE A 228 9.31 5.29 12.20
CA ILE A 228 10.59 5.56 11.53
C ILE A 228 11.29 4.22 11.22
N GLU A 229 11.39 3.34 12.21
CA GLU A 229 12.04 2.03 12.02
C GLU A 229 11.32 1.18 10.98
N ALA A 230 9.96 1.16 11.00
CA ALA A 230 9.16 0.52 9.98
C ALA A 230 9.46 1.05 8.57
N ALA A 231 9.52 2.37 8.41
CA ALA A 231 9.82 3.01 7.13
C ALA A 231 11.24 2.68 6.65
N LYS A 232 12.23 2.65 7.56
CA LYS A 232 13.61 2.24 7.27
C LYS A 232 13.64 0.84 6.66
N TRP A 233 12.99 -0.13 7.28
CA TRP A 233 12.93 -1.49 6.76
C TRP A 233 12.27 -1.58 5.38
N VAL A 234 11.21 -0.81 5.13
CA VAL A 234 10.60 -0.74 3.80
C VAL A 234 11.57 -0.14 2.79
N CYS A 235 12.20 1.00 3.09
CA CYS A 235 13.14 1.68 2.20
C CYS A 235 14.34 0.80 1.86
N GLN A 236 14.91 0.07 2.82
CA GLN A 236 16.00 -0.89 2.57
C GLN A 236 15.58 -1.99 1.60
N ASN A 237 14.33 -2.50 1.71
CA ASN A 237 13.80 -3.49 0.77
C ASN A 237 13.39 -2.87 -0.59
N MET A 238 13.44 -1.54 -0.70
CA MET A 238 13.30 -0.78 -1.95
C MET A 238 14.66 -0.29 -2.51
N GLY A 239 15.78 -0.73 -1.93
CA GLY A 239 17.11 -0.45 -2.44
C GLY A 239 17.74 0.85 -1.90
N ILE A 240 17.22 1.43 -0.82
CA ILE A 240 17.85 2.55 -0.11
C ILE A 240 18.85 1.96 0.91
N ASP A 241 20.07 2.44 0.88
CA ASP A 241 21.08 2.06 1.87
C ASP A 241 20.75 2.65 3.24
N GLU A 242 21.11 1.94 4.31
CA GLU A 242 20.82 2.40 5.69
C GLU A 242 21.46 3.78 6.00
N ALA A 243 22.59 4.07 5.39
CA ALA A 243 23.30 5.34 5.57
C ALA A 243 22.58 6.53 4.91
N ASP A 244 21.65 6.27 3.99
CA ASP A 244 20.90 7.28 3.25
C ASP A 244 19.48 7.51 3.84
N PHE A 245 19.06 6.68 4.81
CA PHE A 245 17.79 6.81 5.53
C PHE A 245 17.94 7.72 6.75
#